data_481186e4a4a1e21c6a8a56ec545c671a
#
_entry.id   481186e4a4a1e21c6a8a56ec545c671a
#
_cell.length_a   1.000
_cell.length_b   1.000
_cell.length_c   1.000
_cell.angle_alpha   90.00
_cell.angle_beta   90.00
_cell.angle_gamma   90.00
#
_symmetry.space_group_name_H-M   'P 1'
#
loop_
_entity.id
_entity.type
_entity.pdbx_description
1 polymer ?
#
loop_
_entity_poly.entity_id
_entity_poly.type
_entity_poly.pdbx_seq_one_letter_code
_entity_poly.pdbx_strand_id
1 'polypeptide(L)'
;MKTIIAQCLLCGSMAFGLWTAVLMAYSHYNQENKPLKKTQEPIKARSLGKNVYQQNRDSKETSKQKVINDKIGFLEPEFHQEFKQYGLNAVISRRLGMVREVPDSRDKICHQKHYPFNLPTASIIICFHNEEFHTLLRTVSSVMNLTPHHFLEEIILVDDMSEIDDLKEILDYQLELFRGKIKLIRNKRREGLIRSRMIGASRASGDILVFLDSHCEVNKVWLEPLLHAIAKDHKTVVCPLMDVIDETTLDYIAAPIVRGAFDWDLGFRWDSVFSYELDGPEGQSKPIRSPAMAGQIFAIDRHYFNELGQYDKDMDLWGGENVELSLRIWMCGGQLFILPCSRVGHVTKIHDSNDPAFKKALSQNLLRVVHTWLDEYKDNFFLQRPHLKYVSYGNISERVELRKRLGCKSFQWYLDNIFPELEPIVHTDEEEKNHLLIKGEKVP
;
A
#
# COMPACT_ATOMS: atom_id res chain seq x y z
N MET A 1 -2.82 46.64 68.50
CA MET A 1 -2.93 45.21 68.58
C MET A 1 -4.19 44.61 67.83
N LYS A 2 -5.40 45.18 68.00
CA LYS A 2 -6.61 44.66 67.33
C LYS A 2 -6.59 44.83 65.83
N THR A 3 -5.97 45.86 65.24
CA THR A 3 -5.87 46.09 63.81
C THR A 3 -4.94 45.10 63.06
N ILE A 4 -3.85 44.71 63.71
CA ILE A 4 -2.86 43.72 63.13
C ILE A 4 -3.45 42.32 63.09
N ILE A 5 -4.21 41.92 64.11
CA ILE A 5 -4.92 40.61 64.15
C ILE A 5 -5.99 40.53 63.08
N ALA A 6 -6.72 41.62 62.82
CA ALA A 6 -7.74 41.62 61.72
C ALA A 6 -7.10 41.54 60.33
N GLN A 7 -5.95 42.18 60.10
CA GLN A 7 -5.21 42.08 58.84
C GLN A 7 -4.61 40.69 58.63
N CYS A 8 -4.09 40.05 59.68
CA CYS A 8 -3.58 38.68 59.62
C CYS A 8 -4.69 37.66 59.32
N LEU A 9 -5.90 37.85 59.91
CA LEU A 9 -7.06 36.97 59.63
C LEU A 9 -7.58 37.17 58.21
N LEU A 10 -7.60 38.39 57.66
CA LEU A 10 -7.98 38.63 56.25
C LEU A 10 -6.97 38.06 55.27
N CYS A 11 -5.65 38.19 55.50
CA CYS A 11 -4.62 37.56 54.68
C CYS A 11 -4.68 36.03 54.74
N GLY A 12 -4.93 35.46 55.93
CA GLY A 12 -5.05 34.02 56.08
C GLY A 12 -6.28 33.44 55.33
N SER A 13 -7.41 34.16 55.38
CA SER A 13 -8.64 33.74 54.66
C SER A 13 -8.50 33.87 53.12
N MET A 14 -7.81 34.92 52.62
CA MET A 14 -7.52 35.01 51.16
C MET A 14 -6.51 33.97 50.69
N ALA A 15 -5.48 33.64 51.46
CA ALA A 15 -4.53 32.60 51.14
C ALA A 15 -5.20 31.22 51.13
N PHE A 16 -6.10 30.95 52.09
CA PHE A 16 -6.86 29.70 52.13
C PHE A 16 -7.85 29.57 50.96
N GLY A 17 -8.52 30.68 50.58
CA GLY A 17 -9.41 30.74 49.43
C GLY A 17 -8.68 30.51 48.11
N LEU A 18 -7.49 31.09 47.93
CA LEU A 18 -6.65 30.84 46.77
C LEU A 18 -6.15 29.38 46.71
N TRP A 19 -5.77 28.83 47.86
CA TRP A 19 -5.30 27.42 47.93
C TRP A 19 -6.39 26.43 47.64
N THR A 20 -7.62 26.66 48.12
CA THR A 20 -8.78 25.80 47.78
C THR A 20 -9.18 25.91 46.31
N ALA A 21 -9.09 27.10 45.69
CA ALA A 21 -9.33 27.30 44.28
C ALA A 21 -8.29 26.56 43.41
N VAL A 22 -7.02 26.62 43.79
CA VAL A 22 -5.94 25.87 43.11
C VAL A 22 -6.10 24.37 43.27
N LEU A 23 -6.50 23.89 44.45
CA LEU A 23 -6.78 22.47 44.68
C LEU A 23 -8.00 22.00 43.92
N MET A 24 -9.06 22.79 43.78
CA MET A 24 -10.22 22.46 42.95
C MET A 24 -9.86 22.45 41.47
N ALA A 25 -9.10 23.41 40.96
CA ALA A 25 -8.61 23.45 39.60
C ALA A 25 -7.68 22.25 39.31
N TYR A 26 -6.79 21.90 40.23
CA TYR A 26 -5.95 20.70 40.11
C TYR A 26 -6.72 19.40 40.17
N SER A 27 -7.77 19.33 41.01
CA SER A 27 -8.68 18.17 41.05
C SER A 27 -9.49 18.03 39.77
N HIS A 28 -9.97 19.15 39.20
CA HIS A 28 -10.68 19.16 37.92
C HIS A 28 -9.76 18.76 36.77
N TYR A 29 -8.54 19.28 36.74
CA TYR A 29 -7.51 18.90 35.77
C TYR A 29 -7.15 17.42 35.84
N ASN A 30 -7.03 16.87 37.05
CA ASN A 30 -6.74 15.43 37.25
C ASN A 30 -7.96 14.54 37.04
N GLN A 31 -9.21 15.04 37.07
CA GLN A 31 -10.39 14.29 36.69
C GLN A 31 -10.53 14.19 35.17
N GLU A 32 -10.18 15.26 34.44
CA GLU A 32 -10.17 15.26 32.97
C GLU A 32 -8.98 14.48 32.39
N ASN A 33 -7.84 14.43 33.11
CA ASN A 33 -6.63 13.72 32.70
C ASN A 33 -6.38 12.41 33.46
N LYS A 34 -7.38 11.81 34.08
CA LYS A 34 -7.22 10.43 34.57
C LYS A 34 -6.98 9.53 33.38
N PRO A 35 -5.82 8.85 33.30
CA PRO A 35 -5.65 7.77 32.34
C PRO A 35 -6.77 6.77 32.61
N LEU A 36 -7.59 6.50 31.62
CA LEU A 36 -8.53 5.41 31.62
C LEU A 36 -7.76 4.16 32.06
N LYS A 37 -8.08 3.64 33.26
CA LYS A 37 -7.59 2.32 33.66
C LYS A 37 -8.00 1.36 32.57
N LYS A 38 -7.02 0.88 31.79
CA LYS A 38 -7.15 -0.24 30.89
C LYS A 38 -7.55 -1.45 31.73
N THR A 39 -8.83 -1.72 31.86
CA THR A 39 -9.32 -3.07 31.98
C THR A 39 -8.97 -3.73 30.65
N GLN A 40 -7.91 -4.51 30.65
CA GLN A 40 -7.57 -5.45 29.58
C GLN A 40 -8.65 -6.54 29.56
N GLU A 41 -9.75 -6.27 28.87
CA GLU A 41 -10.43 -7.35 28.16
C GLU A 41 -9.79 -7.41 26.77
N PRO A 42 -9.42 -8.61 26.28
CA PRO A 42 -8.92 -8.76 24.93
C PRO A 42 -10.06 -8.42 23.98
N ILE A 43 -10.04 -7.22 23.44
CA ILE A 43 -10.87 -6.87 22.29
C ILE A 43 -10.36 -7.79 21.18
N LYS A 44 -11.13 -8.84 20.92
CA LYS A 44 -10.98 -9.68 19.73
C LYS A 44 -10.82 -8.74 18.54
N ALA A 45 -9.63 -8.71 17.96
CA ALA A 45 -9.32 -8.02 16.73
C ALA A 45 -10.09 -8.69 15.58
N ARG A 46 -11.40 -8.52 15.60
CA ARG A 46 -12.29 -8.92 14.51
C ARG A 46 -12.65 -7.67 13.71
N SER A 47 -12.13 -7.59 12.49
CA SER A 47 -12.70 -6.84 11.37
C SER A 47 -12.67 -5.30 11.37
N LEU A 48 -11.72 -4.61 12.03
CA LEU A 48 -11.64 -3.14 11.86
C LEU A 48 -11.03 -2.72 10.51
N GLY A 49 -10.15 -3.52 9.91
CA GLY A 49 -9.55 -3.19 8.61
C GLY A 49 -10.53 -3.23 7.43
N LYS A 50 -11.49 -4.15 7.46
CA LYS A 50 -12.59 -4.16 6.47
C LYS A 50 -13.55 -2.97 6.67
N ASN A 51 -13.69 -2.46 7.88
CA ASN A 51 -14.72 -1.47 8.21
C ASN A 51 -14.34 -0.02 7.89
N VAL A 52 -13.08 0.39 7.87
CA VAL A 52 -12.76 1.80 7.57
C VAL A 52 -12.85 2.08 6.06
N TYR A 53 -12.38 1.16 5.22
CA TYR A 53 -12.58 1.27 3.77
C TYR A 53 -13.98 0.84 3.33
N GLN A 54 -14.62 -0.13 3.99
CA GLN A 54 -15.97 -0.60 3.69
C GLN A 54 -17.08 0.24 4.37
N GLN A 55 -16.94 0.71 5.61
CA GLN A 55 -17.93 1.62 6.23
C GLN A 55 -17.94 3.00 5.56
N ASN A 56 -16.80 3.50 5.08
CA ASN A 56 -16.81 4.64 4.18
C ASN A 56 -17.41 4.31 2.80
N ARG A 57 -17.41 3.05 2.38
CA ARG A 57 -18.10 2.60 1.16
C ARG A 57 -19.61 2.50 1.40
N ASP A 58 -20.07 1.76 2.39
CA ASP A 58 -21.50 1.45 2.61
C ASP A 58 -22.35 2.67 3.03
N SER A 59 -21.80 3.59 3.84
CA SER A 59 -22.48 4.85 4.19
C SER A 59 -22.42 5.90 3.08
N LYS A 60 -21.44 5.82 2.18
CA LYS A 60 -21.34 6.66 0.99
C LYS A 60 -22.04 6.05 -0.23
N GLU A 61 -22.20 4.72 -0.32
CA GLU A 61 -22.90 4.08 -1.44
C GLU A 61 -24.38 4.53 -1.53
N THR A 62 -25.09 4.59 -0.42
CA THR A 62 -26.48 5.09 -0.41
C THR A 62 -26.59 6.59 -0.72
N SER A 63 -25.62 7.40 -0.30
CA SER A 63 -25.59 8.84 -0.64
C SER A 63 -24.99 9.10 -2.03
N LYS A 64 -24.03 8.28 -2.47
CA LYS A 64 -23.42 8.33 -3.81
C LYS A 64 -24.42 7.92 -4.90
N GLN A 65 -25.18 6.85 -4.69
CA GLN A 65 -26.22 6.43 -5.62
C GLN A 65 -27.26 7.54 -5.85
N LYS A 66 -27.58 8.32 -4.82
CA LYS A 66 -28.48 9.46 -4.90
C LYS A 66 -27.87 10.66 -5.62
N VAL A 67 -26.59 10.96 -5.36
CA VAL A 67 -25.83 12.03 -6.03
C VAL A 67 -25.51 11.67 -7.49
N ILE A 68 -25.26 10.40 -7.78
CA ILE A 68 -25.07 9.89 -9.16
C ILE A 68 -26.39 10.02 -9.93
N ASN A 69 -27.52 9.65 -9.34
CA ASN A 69 -28.82 9.79 -9.97
C ASN A 69 -29.24 11.27 -10.19
N ASP A 70 -28.80 12.18 -9.33
CA ASP A 70 -29.13 13.61 -9.41
C ASP A 70 -28.20 14.43 -10.32
N LYS A 71 -26.90 14.03 -10.46
CA LYS A 71 -25.89 14.77 -11.23
C LYS A 71 -25.59 14.22 -12.63
N ILE A 72 -25.82 12.94 -12.84
CA ILE A 72 -25.51 12.27 -14.11
C ILE A 72 -26.81 11.73 -14.68
N GLY A 73 -27.79 12.59 -14.92
CA GLY A 73 -29.10 12.17 -15.42
C GLY A 73 -29.03 10.86 -16.20
N PHE A 74 -29.89 9.93 -15.94
CA PHE A 74 -29.99 8.55 -16.41
C PHE A 74 -28.82 8.14 -17.30
N LEU A 75 -27.86 7.41 -16.73
CA LEU A 75 -26.65 6.98 -17.36
C LEU A 75 -26.92 6.46 -18.76
N GLU A 76 -26.34 7.14 -19.73
CA GLU A 76 -26.39 6.71 -21.11
C GLU A 76 -26.02 5.22 -21.20
N PRO A 77 -26.60 4.43 -22.09
CA PRO A 77 -26.28 3.02 -22.24
C PRO A 77 -24.76 2.76 -22.35
N GLU A 78 -24.03 3.71 -22.91
CA GLU A 78 -22.57 3.73 -23.03
C GLU A 78 -21.85 3.66 -21.68
N PHE A 79 -22.36 4.35 -20.65
CA PHE A 79 -21.73 4.32 -19.32
C PHE A 79 -21.61 2.89 -18.77
N HIS A 80 -22.68 2.11 -18.79
CA HIS A 80 -22.66 0.78 -18.22
C HIS A 80 -21.72 -0.16 -18.97
N GLN A 81 -21.68 -0.05 -20.28
CA GLN A 81 -20.79 -0.84 -21.11
C GLN A 81 -19.32 -0.48 -20.83
N GLU A 82 -18.99 0.78 -20.85
CA GLU A 82 -17.63 1.28 -20.62
C GLU A 82 -17.18 1.06 -19.17
N PHE A 83 -18.07 1.26 -18.21
CA PHE A 83 -17.76 0.99 -16.80
C PHE A 83 -17.45 -0.50 -16.58
N LYS A 84 -18.19 -1.41 -17.23
CA LYS A 84 -17.88 -2.84 -17.21
C LYS A 84 -16.56 -3.16 -17.89
N GLN A 85 -16.24 -2.46 -18.98
CA GLN A 85 -15.00 -2.67 -19.74
C GLN A 85 -13.77 -2.18 -19.00
N TYR A 86 -13.82 -0.97 -18.44
CA TYR A 86 -12.65 -0.29 -17.88
C TYR A 86 -12.58 -0.34 -16.34
N GLY A 87 -13.66 -0.68 -15.66
CA GLY A 87 -13.77 -0.66 -14.20
C GLY A 87 -13.82 0.74 -13.61
N LEU A 88 -14.03 1.78 -14.44
CA LEU A 88 -14.11 3.18 -14.06
C LEU A 88 -15.07 3.95 -14.99
N ASN A 89 -15.43 5.17 -14.60
CA ASN A 89 -16.27 6.05 -15.39
C ASN A 89 -15.49 6.70 -16.54
N ALA A 90 -15.46 6.04 -17.71
CA ALA A 90 -14.76 6.53 -18.89
C ALA A 90 -15.34 7.85 -19.43
N VAL A 91 -16.65 8.12 -19.25
CA VAL A 91 -17.26 9.38 -19.66
C VAL A 91 -16.67 10.57 -18.87
N ILE A 92 -16.57 10.45 -17.55
CA ILE A 92 -15.90 11.47 -16.73
C ILE A 92 -14.41 11.53 -17.05
N SER A 93 -13.76 10.39 -17.27
CA SER A 93 -12.35 10.32 -17.64
C SER A 93 -12.04 11.15 -18.88
N ARG A 94 -12.84 11.00 -19.94
CA ARG A 94 -12.72 11.81 -21.18
C ARG A 94 -12.95 13.31 -20.93
N ARG A 95 -13.92 13.66 -20.09
CA ARG A 95 -14.20 15.07 -19.73
C ARG A 95 -13.07 15.73 -18.94
N LEU A 96 -12.40 14.97 -18.07
CA LEU A 96 -11.22 15.46 -17.34
C LEU A 96 -10.00 15.62 -18.26
N GLY A 97 -9.98 14.91 -19.39
CA GLY A 97 -8.86 14.95 -20.34
C GLY A 97 -7.62 14.24 -19.86
N MET A 98 -6.49 14.58 -20.46
CA MET A 98 -5.19 13.93 -20.24
C MET A 98 -4.35 14.60 -19.15
N VAL A 99 -4.75 15.76 -18.66
CA VAL A 99 -4.03 16.54 -17.64
C VAL A 99 -5.03 17.18 -16.69
N ARG A 100 -4.83 17.02 -15.40
CA ARG A 100 -5.54 17.77 -14.36
C ARG A 100 -4.64 18.07 -13.18
N GLU A 101 -4.99 19.07 -12.40
CA GLU A 101 -4.38 19.29 -11.09
C GLU A 101 -5.11 18.45 -10.03
N VAL A 102 -4.33 17.82 -9.17
CA VAL A 102 -4.84 17.11 -7.99
C VAL A 102 -4.52 17.89 -6.72
N PRO A 103 -5.35 17.81 -5.68
CA PRO A 103 -5.08 18.50 -4.42
C PRO A 103 -3.80 17.96 -3.78
N ASP A 104 -2.99 18.85 -3.18
CA ASP A 104 -1.84 18.44 -2.39
C ASP A 104 -2.35 17.80 -1.08
N SER A 105 -2.28 16.49 -1.00
CA SER A 105 -2.79 15.67 0.11
C SER A 105 -1.76 15.40 1.20
N ARG A 106 -0.54 15.94 1.06
CA ARG A 106 0.54 15.75 2.04
C ARG A 106 0.23 16.48 3.34
N ASP A 107 0.67 15.92 4.46
CA ASP A 107 0.64 16.62 5.74
C ASP A 107 1.51 17.87 5.71
N LYS A 108 1.16 18.87 6.53
CA LYS A 108 1.88 20.16 6.61
C LYS A 108 3.36 20.00 6.96
N ILE A 109 3.72 19.01 7.76
CA ILE A 109 5.10 18.72 8.12
C ILE A 109 5.94 18.28 6.90
N CYS A 110 5.32 17.64 5.92
CA CYS A 110 5.99 17.23 4.68
C CYS A 110 6.40 18.41 3.80
N HIS A 111 5.70 19.55 3.89
CA HIS A 111 6.05 20.76 3.15
C HIS A 111 7.33 21.42 3.66
N GLN A 112 7.77 21.08 4.87
CA GLN A 112 9.02 21.59 5.47
C GLN A 112 10.21 20.68 5.18
N LYS A 113 9.99 19.48 4.61
CA LYS A 113 11.07 18.57 4.26
C LYS A 113 11.74 18.98 2.95
N HIS A 114 13.06 19.01 2.98
CA HIS A 114 13.91 19.27 1.82
C HIS A 114 14.68 18.01 1.46
N TYR A 115 14.80 17.74 0.17
CA TYR A 115 15.50 16.58 -0.36
C TYR A 115 16.75 17.03 -1.12
N PRO A 116 17.85 16.26 -1.07
CA PRO A 116 19.06 16.57 -1.82
C PRO A 116 18.80 16.65 -3.33
N PHE A 117 19.55 17.55 -4.00
CA PHE A 117 19.48 17.64 -5.47
C PHE A 117 20.13 16.45 -6.19
N ASN A 118 21.13 15.82 -5.57
CA ASN A 118 21.92 14.71 -6.14
C ASN A 118 21.38 13.34 -5.72
N LEU A 119 20.07 13.09 -5.87
CA LEU A 119 19.49 11.78 -5.69
C LEU A 119 19.65 10.92 -6.96
N PRO A 120 19.57 9.58 -6.84
CA PRO A 120 19.63 8.68 -7.99
C PRO A 120 18.48 8.93 -8.96
N THR A 121 18.67 8.56 -10.25
CA THR A 121 17.63 8.69 -11.26
C THR A 121 16.66 7.50 -11.23
N ALA A 122 15.42 7.74 -11.68
CA ALA A 122 14.37 6.72 -11.70
C ALA A 122 13.89 6.41 -13.11
N SER A 123 13.73 5.12 -13.41
CA SER A 123 12.90 4.63 -14.51
C SER A 123 11.52 4.27 -13.98
N ILE A 124 10.49 4.90 -14.52
CA ILE A 124 9.10 4.66 -14.14
C ILE A 124 8.51 3.61 -15.09
N ILE A 125 8.09 2.47 -14.56
CA ILE A 125 7.57 1.33 -15.32
C ILE A 125 6.07 1.28 -15.16
N ILE A 126 5.33 1.43 -16.26
CA ILE A 126 3.88 1.43 -16.31
C ILE A 126 3.44 0.32 -17.28
N CYS A 127 2.80 -0.72 -16.76
CA CYS A 127 2.26 -1.80 -17.56
C CYS A 127 0.75 -1.63 -17.71
N PHE A 128 0.22 -1.88 -18.89
CA PHE A 128 -1.21 -1.76 -19.17
C PHE A 128 -1.69 -2.84 -20.14
N HIS A 129 -2.98 -3.15 -20.04
CA HIS A 129 -3.72 -3.99 -20.96
C HIS A 129 -5.15 -3.48 -21.03
N ASN A 130 -5.58 -3.08 -22.22
CA ASN A 130 -6.90 -2.54 -22.46
C ASN A 130 -7.30 -1.42 -21.48
N GLU A 131 -6.34 -0.52 -21.14
CA GLU A 131 -6.56 0.60 -20.25
C GLU A 131 -7.42 1.68 -20.94
N GLU A 132 -8.17 2.46 -20.13
CA GLU A 132 -8.87 3.63 -20.63
C GLU A 132 -7.84 4.71 -21.03
N PHE A 133 -7.94 5.18 -22.27
CA PHE A 133 -6.92 6.01 -22.94
C PHE A 133 -6.57 7.29 -22.17
N HIS A 134 -7.58 8.06 -21.73
CA HIS A 134 -7.33 9.32 -21.01
C HIS A 134 -6.78 9.07 -19.61
N THR A 135 -7.17 7.97 -18.96
CA THR A 135 -6.64 7.55 -17.67
C THR A 135 -5.15 7.21 -17.78
N LEU A 136 -4.76 6.42 -18.79
CA LEU A 136 -3.35 6.13 -19.07
C LEU A 136 -2.55 7.41 -19.33
N LEU A 137 -3.05 8.30 -20.18
CA LEU A 137 -2.36 9.54 -20.48
C LEU A 137 -2.32 10.52 -19.30
N ARG A 138 -3.31 10.53 -18.40
CA ARG A 138 -3.23 11.29 -17.14
C ARG A 138 -2.14 10.74 -16.23
N THR A 139 -1.99 9.41 -16.15
CA THR A 139 -0.88 8.80 -15.42
C THR A 139 0.45 9.30 -15.95
N VAL A 140 0.69 9.18 -17.26
CA VAL A 140 1.93 9.63 -17.91
C VAL A 140 2.14 11.13 -17.71
N SER A 141 1.11 11.94 -17.95
CA SER A 141 1.19 13.40 -17.84
C SER A 141 1.46 13.86 -16.41
N SER A 142 0.86 13.21 -15.39
CA SER A 142 1.12 13.54 -14.00
C SER A 142 2.59 13.29 -13.63
N VAL A 143 3.15 12.17 -14.07
CA VAL A 143 4.58 11.84 -13.87
C VAL A 143 5.46 12.87 -14.57
N MET A 144 5.20 13.18 -15.84
CA MET A 144 6.00 14.15 -16.61
C MET A 144 5.97 15.56 -16.02
N ASN A 145 4.81 16.00 -15.53
CA ASN A 145 4.62 17.37 -15.05
C ASN A 145 5.10 17.57 -13.59
N LEU A 146 5.01 16.53 -12.75
CA LEU A 146 5.27 16.65 -11.32
C LEU A 146 6.58 15.99 -10.86
N THR A 147 7.34 15.44 -11.80
CA THR A 147 8.66 14.86 -11.52
C THR A 147 9.77 15.78 -12.02
N PRO A 148 10.72 16.21 -11.18
CA PRO A 148 11.88 16.98 -11.63
C PRO A 148 12.65 16.24 -12.71
N HIS A 149 12.95 16.90 -13.84
CA HIS A 149 13.55 16.27 -15.01
C HIS A 149 14.89 15.59 -14.76
N HIS A 150 15.66 16.06 -13.78
CA HIS A 150 16.97 15.47 -13.43
C HIS A 150 16.84 14.18 -12.60
N PHE A 151 15.67 13.89 -12.03
CA PHE A 151 15.40 12.62 -11.35
C PHE A 151 14.70 11.61 -12.28
N LEU A 152 14.04 12.08 -13.34
CA LEU A 152 13.37 11.21 -14.29
C LEU A 152 14.33 10.78 -15.39
N GLU A 153 14.77 9.53 -15.35
CA GLU A 153 15.54 8.95 -16.46
C GLU A 153 14.63 8.72 -17.66
N GLU A 154 13.53 7.99 -17.45
CA GLU A 154 12.60 7.60 -18.49
C GLU A 154 11.27 7.09 -17.89
N ILE A 155 10.23 7.05 -18.73
CA ILE A 155 9.01 6.28 -18.51
C ILE A 155 9.00 5.13 -19.50
N ILE A 156 8.85 3.91 -18.99
CA ILE A 156 8.74 2.69 -19.81
C ILE A 156 7.30 2.23 -19.75
N LEU A 157 6.59 2.39 -20.85
CA LEU A 157 5.25 1.87 -21.04
C LEU A 157 5.34 0.46 -21.61
N VAL A 158 4.67 -0.50 -20.98
CA VAL A 158 4.60 -1.88 -21.48
C VAL A 158 3.15 -2.21 -21.78
N ASP A 159 2.84 -2.25 -23.06
CA ASP A 159 1.55 -2.69 -23.57
C ASP A 159 1.51 -4.22 -23.61
N ASP A 160 0.73 -4.80 -22.73
CA ASP A 160 0.58 -6.23 -22.62
C ASP A 160 -0.51 -6.75 -23.57
N MET A 161 -0.29 -6.54 -24.87
CA MET A 161 -1.16 -6.96 -25.97
C MET A 161 -2.56 -6.36 -25.86
N SER A 162 -2.67 -5.03 -25.81
CA SER A 162 -3.96 -4.34 -25.84
C SER A 162 -4.63 -4.48 -27.22
N GLU A 163 -5.95 -4.65 -27.19
CA GLU A 163 -6.78 -4.81 -28.40
C GLU A 163 -7.53 -3.53 -28.76
N ILE A 164 -7.62 -2.56 -27.84
CA ILE A 164 -8.30 -1.27 -28.01
C ILE A 164 -7.56 -0.40 -29.01
N ASP A 165 -8.27 0.12 -30.02
CA ASP A 165 -7.66 0.87 -31.13
C ASP A 165 -7.00 2.17 -30.68
N ASP A 166 -7.57 2.90 -29.72
CA ASP A 166 -7.00 4.13 -29.17
C ASP A 166 -5.61 3.91 -28.54
N LEU A 167 -5.32 2.69 -28.08
CA LEU A 167 -4.03 2.31 -27.51
C LEU A 167 -2.99 1.89 -28.56
N LYS A 168 -3.30 2.03 -29.85
CA LYS A 168 -2.41 1.74 -30.99
C LYS A 168 -1.83 3.04 -31.55
N GLU A 169 -2.19 3.40 -32.77
CA GLU A 169 -1.61 4.55 -33.49
C GLU A 169 -1.87 5.89 -32.79
N ILE A 170 -3.04 6.06 -32.14
CA ILE A 170 -3.36 7.31 -31.44
C ILE A 170 -2.45 7.47 -30.22
N LEU A 171 -2.21 6.40 -29.47
CA LEU A 171 -1.27 6.43 -28.35
C LEU A 171 0.15 6.76 -28.83
N ASP A 172 0.62 6.09 -29.90
CA ASP A 172 1.95 6.34 -30.47
C ASP A 172 2.14 7.83 -30.82
N TYR A 173 1.16 8.43 -31.50
CA TYR A 173 1.17 9.83 -31.84
C TYR A 173 1.21 10.75 -30.61
N GLN A 174 0.41 10.46 -29.57
CA GLN A 174 0.40 11.26 -28.35
C GLN A 174 1.72 11.18 -27.59
N LEU A 175 2.35 10.01 -27.58
CA LEU A 175 3.62 9.80 -26.86
C LEU A 175 4.80 10.52 -27.51
N GLU A 176 4.76 10.79 -28.81
CA GLU A 176 5.78 11.61 -29.50
C GLU A 176 5.88 13.03 -28.93
N LEU A 177 4.79 13.56 -28.35
CA LEU A 177 4.77 14.87 -27.69
C LEU A 177 5.66 14.98 -26.46
N PHE A 178 6.03 13.85 -25.83
CA PHE A 178 6.83 13.79 -24.60
C PHE A 178 8.35 13.73 -24.83
N ARG A 179 8.85 14.12 -26.01
CA ARG A 179 10.26 14.40 -26.32
C ARG A 179 11.27 13.32 -25.90
N GLY A 180 11.00 12.08 -26.21
CA GLY A 180 11.98 11.00 -26.06
C GLY A 180 12.24 10.48 -24.64
N LYS A 181 11.50 10.99 -23.63
CA LYS A 181 11.55 10.42 -22.27
C LYS A 181 10.70 9.16 -22.13
N ILE A 182 9.88 8.81 -23.12
CA ILE A 182 9.01 7.66 -23.07
C ILE A 182 9.51 6.57 -24.02
N LYS A 183 9.58 5.35 -23.51
CA LYS A 183 9.84 4.14 -24.28
C LYS A 183 8.57 3.28 -24.25
N LEU A 184 8.00 2.97 -25.40
CA LEU A 184 6.85 2.05 -25.52
C LEU A 184 7.34 0.67 -25.97
N ILE A 185 6.96 -0.35 -25.24
CA ILE A 185 7.20 -1.76 -25.51
C ILE A 185 5.86 -2.44 -25.71
N ARG A 186 5.67 -3.16 -26.81
CA ARG A 186 4.46 -3.95 -27.07
C ARG A 186 4.77 -5.43 -26.99
N ASN A 187 4.12 -6.13 -26.08
CA ASN A 187 4.25 -7.58 -25.95
C ASN A 187 3.60 -8.29 -27.16
N LYS A 188 4.23 -9.33 -27.63
CA LYS A 188 3.72 -10.12 -28.77
C LYS A 188 2.63 -11.10 -28.39
N ARG A 189 2.45 -11.34 -27.10
CA ARG A 189 1.42 -12.17 -26.49
C ARG A 189 1.05 -11.62 -25.11
N ARG A 190 -0.06 -12.04 -24.58
CA ARG A 190 -0.46 -11.71 -23.21
C ARG A 190 0.53 -12.34 -22.21
N GLU A 191 1.32 -11.54 -21.54
CA GLU A 191 2.33 -11.96 -20.54
C GLU A 191 1.81 -11.85 -19.10
N GLY A 192 0.81 -11.02 -18.85
CA GLY A 192 0.33 -10.65 -17.51
C GLY A 192 1.18 -9.57 -16.86
N LEU A 193 0.68 -9.00 -15.76
CA LEU A 193 1.30 -7.89 -15.05
C LEU A 193 2.73 -8.24 -14.59
N ILE A 194 2.91 -9.42 -14.01
CA ILE A 194 4.14 -9.86 -13.38
C ILE A 194 5.29 -9.89 -14.40
N ARG A 195 5.10 -10.59 -15.51
CA ARG A 195 6.13 -10.67 -16.56
C ARG A 195 6.29 -9.36 -17.32
N SER A 196 5.21 -8.61 -17.54
CA SER A 196 5.29 -7.28 -18.17
C SER A 196 6.12 -6.29 -17.35
N ARG A 197 6.01 -6.32 -16.01
CA ARG A 197 6.87 -5.54 -15.11
C ARG A 197 8.35 -5.95 -15.23
N MET A 198 8.64 -7.23 -15.31
CA MET A 198 10.02 -7.71 -15.54
C MET A 198 10.55 -7.31 -16.91
N ILE A 199 9.72 -7.34 -17.97
CA ILE A 199 10.10 -6.85 -19.30
C ILE A 199 10.43 -5.36 -19.24
N GLY A 200 9.60 -4.53 -18.60
CA GLY A 200 9.88 -3.12 -18.39
C GLY A 200 11.18 -2.90 -17.62
N ALA A 201 11.36 -3.59 -16.49
CA ALA A 201 12.56 -3.50 -15.66
C ALA A 201 13.84 -3.87 -16.42
N SER A 202 13.78 -4.85 -17.32
CA SER A 202 14.95 -5.27 -18.16
C SER A 202 15.40 -4.19 -19.15
N ARG A 203 14.58 -3.19 -19.43
CA ARG A 203 14.85 -2.09 -20.36
C ARG A 203 15.17 -0.78 -19.65
N ALA A 204 15.11 -0.77 -18.32
CA ALA A 204 15.35 0.39 -17.49
C ALA A 204 16.84 0.71 -17.38
N SER A 205 17.17 2.00 -17.48
CA SER A 205 18.52 2.54 -17.37
C SER A 205 18.75 3.34 -16.08
N GLY A 206 17.68 3.86 -15.45
CA GLY A 206 17.76 4.55 -14.17
C GLY A 206 18.25 3.67 -13.04
N ASP A 207 18.78 4.28 -12.00
CA ASP A 207 19.28 3.57 -10.82
C ASP A 207 18.16 2.93 -10.01
N ILE A 208 17.02 3.58 -9.98
CA ILE A 208 15.84 3.17 -9.23
C ILE A 208 14.73 2.76 -10.20
N LEU A 209 14.09 1.63 -9.93
CA LEU A 209 12.85 1.22 -10.60
C LEU A 209 11.66 1.70 -9.77
N VAL A 210 10.73 2.39 -10.42
CA VAL A 210 9.43 2.72 -9.84
C VAL A 210 8.35 2.03 -10.66
N PHE A 211 7.70 1.05 -10.05
CA PHE A 211 6.53 0.42 -10.66
C PHE A 211 5.29 1.23 -10.32
N LEU A 212 4.50 1.55 -11.32
CA LEU A 212 3.31 2.39 -11.21
C LEU A 212 2.20 1.78 -12.08
N ASP A 213 1.01 1.62 -11.50
CA ASP A 213 -0.14 1.17 -12.30
C ASP A 213 -0.58 2.23 -13.31
N SER A 214 -1.23 1.81 -14.39
CA SER A 214 -1.60 2.63 -15.54
C SER A 214 -2.76 3.61 -15.28
N HIS A 215 -3.30 3.63 -14.08
CA HIS A 215 -4.43 4.46 -13.64
C HIS A 215 -4.12 5.18 -12.31
N CYS A 216 -2.96 5.82 -12.28
CA CYS A 216 -2.46 6.60 -11.15
C CYS A 216 -2.32 8.07 -11.49
N GLU A 217 -2.37 8.94 -10.49
CA GLU A 217 -2.03 10.35 -10.62
C GLU A 217 -1.10 10.73 -9.47
N VAL A 218 0.15 11.05 -9.79
CA VAL A 218 1.15 11.39 -8.77
C VAL A 218 0.92 12.79 -8.21
N ASN A 219 1.33 13.01 -6.95
CA ASN A 219 1.20 14.29 -6.28
C ASN A 219 2.52 15.08 -6.28
N LYS A 220 2.50 16.30 -5.76
CA LYS A 220 3.70 17.13 -5.64
C LYS A 220 4.78 16.46 -4.78
N VAL A 221 6.04 16.55 -5.22
CA VAL A 221 7.20 15.99 -4.47
C VAL A 221 7.00 14.50 -4.14
N TRP A 222 6.39 13.75 -5.04
CA TRP A 222 6.07 12.33 -4.80
C TRP A 222 7.30 11.43 -4.87
N LEU A 223 8.25 11.74 -5.76
CA LEU A 223 9.38 10.88 -6.08
C LEU A 223 10.56 11.08 -5.12
N GLU A 224 10.84 12.32 -4.73
CA GLU A 224 12.00 12.70 -3.94
C GLU A 224 12.09 11.95 -2.59
N PRO A 225 11.00 11.76 -1.81
CA PRO A 225 11.04 10.95 -0.60
C PRO A 225 11.45 9.50 -0.87
N LEU A 226 10.98 8.91 -1.97
CA LEU A 226 11.27 7.53 -2.37
C LEU A 226 12.76 7.39 -2.71
N LEU A 227 13.28 8.24 -3.58
CA LEU A 227 14.68 8.24 -3.97
C LEU A 227 15.61 8.47 -2.78
N HIS A 228 15.24 9.40 -1.88
CA HIS A 228 16.05 9.71 -0.70
C HIS A 228 16.14 8.53 0.27
N ALA A 229 15.06 7.80 0.47
CA ALA A 229 15.08 6.62 1.34
C ALA A 229 15.97 5.51 0.78
N ILE A 230 15.86 5.23 -0.52
CA ILE A 230 16.67 4.20 -1.20
C ILE A 230 18.13 4.61 -1.27
N ALA A 231 18.43 5.90 -1.50
CA ALA A 231 19.80 6.41 -1.51
C ALA A 231 20.52 6.25 -0.16
N LYS A 232 19.81 6.20 0.96
CA LYS A 232 20.37 5.93 2.30
C LYS A 232 20.72 4.46 2.50
N ASP A 233 19.89 3.57 1.99
CA ASP A 233 20.09 2.12 2.05
C ASP A 233 19.41 1.49 0.84
N HIS A 234 20.21 0.98 -0.09
CA HIS A 234 19.77 0.37 -1.35
C HIS A 234 18.90 -0.89 -1.15
N LYS A 235 18.91 -1.50 0.04
CA LYS A 235 18.03 -2.63 0.39
C LYS A 235 16.66 -2.19 0.93
N THR A 236 16.40 -0.89 0.96
CA THR A 236 15.11 -0.33 1.33
C THR A 236 14.20 -0.28 0.11
N VAL A 237 13.04 -0.93 0.22
CA VAL A 237 11.94 -0.83 -0.74
C VAL A 237 10.88 0.11 -0.15
N VAL A 238 10.36 1.01 -0.95
CA VAL A 238 9.44 2.04 -0.46
C VAL A 238 8.20 2.18 -1.31
N CYS A 239 7.08 2.42 -0.64
CA CYS A 239 5.81 2.74 -1.28
C CYS A 239 5.41 4.18 -0.92
N PRO A 240 4.79 4.94 -1.84
CA PRO A 240 4.06 6.13 -1.45
C PRO A 240 2.83 5.74 -0.61
N LEU A 241 2.32 6.67 0.16
CA LEU A 241 0.98 6.52 0.71
C LEU A 241 -0.03 6.70 -0.42
N MET A 242 -0.84 5.68 -0.65
CA MET A 242 -1.74 5.60 -1.77
C MET A 242 -3.05 6.31 -1.46
N ASP A 243 -3.31 7.42 -2.13
CA ASP A 243 -4.58 8.13 -2.10
C ASP A 243 -5.60 7.43 -3.02
N VAL A 244 -6.88 7.70 -2.82
CA VAL A 244 -7.95 7.07 -3.57
C VAL A 244 -8.44 8.02 -4.66
N ILE A 245 -8.56 7.52 -5.89
CA ILE A 245 -9.35 8.15 -6.94
C ILE A 245 -10.60 7.29 -7.13
N ASP A 246 -11.75 7.88 -6.85
CA ASP A 246 -13.04 7.18 -6.90
C ASP A 246 -13.38 6.75 -8.32
N GLU A 247 -13.64 5.48 -8.55
CA GLU A 247 -13.88 4.92 -9.88
C GLU A 247 -15.13 5.46 -10.60
N THR A 248 -16.04 6.06 -9.88
CA THR A 248 -17.31 6.59 -10.40
C THR A 248 -17.26 8.08 -10.67
N THR A 249 -16.72 8.86 -9.73
CA THR A 249 -16.67 10.34 -9.82
C THR A 249 -15.32 10.86 -10.28
N LEU A 250 -14.29 10.03 -10.22
CA LEU A 250 -12.87 10.36 -10.39
C LEU A 250 -12.39 11.47 -9.43
N ASP A 251 -13.07 11.65 -8.30
CA ASP A 251 -12.61 12.55 -7.25
C ASP A 251 -11.35 12.00 -6.58
N TYR A 252 -10.37 12.90 -6.34
CA TYR A 252 -9.15 12.56 -5.62
C TYR A 252 -9.38 12.73 -4.12
N ILE A 253 -9.20 11.67 -3.35
CA ILE A 253 -9.50 11.59 -1.92
C ILE A 253 -8.23 11.21 -1.17
N ALA A 254 -7.79 12.07 -0.25
CA ALA A 254 -6.64 11.80 0.60
C ALA A 254 -6.90 10.58 1.51
N ALA A 255 -5.96 9.63 1.49
CA ALA A 255 -6.01 8.46 2.37
C ALA A 255 -5.44 8.79 3.76
N PRO A 256 -5.94 8.14 4.83
CA PRO A 256 -5.29 8.18 6.13
C PRO A 256 -3.94 7.44 6.08
N ILE A 257 -3.10 7.66 7.10
CA ILE A 257 -1.86 6.90 7.25
C ILE A 257 -2.22 5.45 7.61
N VAL A 258 -1.78 4.53 6.76
CA VAL A 258 -2.01 3.08 6.88
C VAL A 258 -0.75 2.32 6.54
N ARG A 259 -0.70 1.05 6.90
CA ARG A 259 0.33 0.10 6.48
C ARG A 259 -0.30 -1.09 5.75
N GLY A 260 0.47 -1.77 4.92
CA GLY A 260 0.02 -2.97 4.23
C GLY A 260 0.17 -4.21 5.11
N ALA A 261 -0.83 -5.08 5.04
CA ALA A 261 -0.88 -6.35 5.74
C ALA A 261 -1.56 -7.40 4.87
N PHE A 262 -1.65 -8.62 5.35
CA PHE A 262 -2.38 -9.72 4.69
C PHE A 262 -2.96 -10.68 5.74
N ASP A 263 -3.91 -11.48 5.31
CA ASP A 263 -4.53 -12.53 6.13
C ASP A 263 -3.94 -13.92 5.78
N TRP A 264 -4.33 -14.95 6.52
CA TRP A 264 -3.88 -16.32 6.25
C TRP A 264 -4.34 -16.88 4.90
N ASP A 265 -5.27 -16.24 4.24
CA ASP A 265 -5.62 -16.54 2.85
C ASP A 265 -4.73 -15.82 1.82
N LEU A 266 -3.70 -15.11 2.30
CA LEU A 266 -2.78 -14.24 1.54
C LEU A 266 -3.50 -13.08 0.83
N GLY A 267 -4.71 -12.73 1.25
CA GLY A 267 -5.43 -11.55 0.79
C GLY A 267 -4.82 -10.28 1.38
N PHE A 268 -4.38 -9.37 0.53
CA PHE A 268 -3.86 -8.07 0.97
C PHE A 268 -4.95 -7.22 1.62
N ARG A 269 -4.60 -6.49 2.69
CA ARG A 269 -5.45 -5.49 3.33
C ARG A 269 -4.63 -4.30 3.82
N TRP A 270 -5.32 -3.19 4.03
CA TRP A 270 -4.77 -2.04 4.73
C TRP A 270 -5.07 -2.15 6.23
N ASP A 271 -4.04 -1.96 7.06
CA ASP A 271 -4.15 -1.90 8.51
C ASP A 271 -3.87 -0.48 9.02
N SER A 272 -4.50 -0.12 10.13
CA SER A 272 -4.20 1.11 10.84
C SER A 272 -2.80 1.07 11.44
N VAL A 273 -2.13 2.21 11.43
CA VAL A 273 -0.85 2.40 12.13
C VAL A 273 -1.14 2.70 13.61
N PHE A 274 -0.39 2.12 14.51
CA PHE A 274 -0.54 2.41 15.94
C PHE A 274 -0.10 3.84 16.23
N SER A 275 -0.83 4.54 17.11
CA SER A 275 -0.57 5.95 17.43
C SER A 275 0.88 6.19 17.93
N TYR A 276 1.43 5.26 18.70
CA TYR A 276 2.80 5.35 19.20
C TYR A 276 3.87 5.29 18.09
N GLU A 277 3.56 4.71 16.94
CA GLU A 277 4.47 4.68 15.78
C GLU A 277 4.65 6.07 15.15
N LEU A 278 3.65 6.93 15.33
CA LEU A 278 3.65 8.31 14.86
C LEU A 278 4.14 9.32 15.93
N ASP A 279 4.51 8.83 17.10
CA ASP A 279 5.07 9.68 18.15
C ASP A 279 6.47 10.19 17.79
N GLY A 280 6.78 11.40 18.26
CA GLY A 280 8.08 12.05 18.06
C GLY A 280 8.04 13.22 17.09
N PRO A 281 9.20 13.84 16.82
CA PRO A 281 9.29 15.09 16.06
C PRO A 281 8.93 14.93 14.56
N GLU A 282 9.03 13.73 14.01
CA GLU A 282 8.65 13.46 12.62
C GLU A 282 7.13 13.34 12.45
N GLY A 283 6.39 12.96 13.50
CA GLY A 283 4.94 12.85 13.48
C GLY A 283 4.42 12.06 12.28
N GLN A 284 3.44 12.62 11.58
CA GLN A 284 2.81 12.02 10.39
C GLN A 284 3.71 11.94 9.14
N SER A 285 4.95 12.42 9.23
CA SER A 285 5.92 12.32 8.12
C SER A 285 6.92 11.18 8.28
N LYS A 286 6.85 10.45 9.40
CA LYS A 286 7.72 9.32 9.69
C LYS A 286 7.50 8.17 8.72
N PRO A 287 8.56 7.53 8.19
CA PRO A 287 8.43 6.29 7.44
C PRO A 287 7.71 5.21 8.24
N ILE A 288 6.71 4.58 7.66
CA ILE A 288 5.89 3.55 8.30
C ILE A 288 6.41 2.18 7.87
N ARG A 289 6.83 1.38 8.82
CA ARG A 289 7.22 0.00 8.59
C ARG A 289 6.01 -0.82 8.16
N SER A 290 6.07 -1.48 7.01
CA SER A 290 4.92 -2.18 6.44
C SER A 290 5.20 -3.68 6.28
N PRO A 291 4.41 -4.57 6.89
CA PRO A 291 4.52 -6.01 6.69
C PRO A 291 4.45 -6.40 5.21
N ALA A 292 3.54 -5.81 4.46
CA ALA A 292 3.37 -6.06 3.04
C ALA A 292 3.14 -4.77 2.27
N MET A 293 3.33 -4.82 0.95
CA MET A 293 2.94 -3.75 0.03
C MET A 293 1.72 -4.16 -0.77
N ALA A 294 0.93 -3.16 -1.18
CA ALA A 294 -0.22 -3.38 -2.06
C ALA A 294 0.19 -3.84 -3.47
N GLY A 295 1.40 -3.50 -3.89
CA GLY A 295 1.99 -3.94 -5.16
C GLY A 295 1.71 -3.04 -6.35
N GLN A 296 0.74 -2.13 -6.26
CA GLN A 296 0.40 -1.21 -7.36
C GLN A 296 1.48 -0.17 -7.61
N ILE A 297 2.09 0.33 -6.52
CA ILE A 297 3.05 1.44 -6.58
C ILE A 297 4.17 1.19 -5.57
N PHE A 298 5.40 1.06 -6.04
CA PHE A 298 6.59 0.99 -5.18
C PHE A 298 7.86 1.34 -5.94
N ALA A 299 8.89 1.71 -5.19
CA ALA A 299 10.24 1.99 -5.70
C ALA A 299 11.26 1.06 -5.06
N ILE A 300 12.23 0.62 -5.86
CA ILE A 300 13.30 -0.30 -5.45
C ILE A 300 14.57 0.01 -6.24
N ASP A 301 15.73 -0.14 -5.62
CA ASP A 301 17.02 -0.11 -6.32
C ASP A 301 17.05 -1.18 -7.43
N ARG A 302 17.51 -0.81 -8.63
CA ARG A 302 17.51 -1.70 -9.80
C ARG A 302 18.43 -2.90 -9.61
N HIS A 303 19.59 -2.72 -8.98
CA HIS A 303 20.51 -3.82 -8.70
C HIS A 303 19.95 -4.73 -7.62
N TYR A 304 19.37 -4.16 -6.57
CA TYR A 304 18.73 -4.93 -5.51
C TYR A 304 17.52 -5.73 -6.00
N PHE A 305 16.70 -5.18 -6.91
CA PHE A 305 15.62 -5.92 -7.55
C PHE A 305 16.12 -7.18 -8.28
N ASN A 306 17.26 -7.07 -8.97
CA ASN A 306 17.91 -8.19 -9.64
C ASN A 306 18.56 -9.17 -8.64
N GLU A 307 19.23 -8.67 -7.60
CA GLU A 307 19.81 -9.47 -6.50
C GLU A 307 18.75 -10.32 -5.82
N LEU A 308 17.60 -9.73 -5.49
CA LEU A 308 16.45 -10.42 -4.94
C LEU A 308 15.85 -11.48 -5.89
N GLY A 309 16.23 -11.52 -7.17
CA GLY A 309 15.72 -12.46 -8.17
C GLY A 309 14.42 -12.03 -8.84
N GLN A 310 14.16 -10.72 -8.91
CA GLN A 310 13.00 -10.12 -9.58
C GLN A 310 11.66 -10.70 -9.07
N TYR A 311 10.62 -10.76 -9.90
CA TYR A 311 9.42 -11.54 -9.60
C TYR A 311 9.62 -13.03 -9.88
N ASP A 312 8.75 -13.85 -9.34
CA ASP A 312 8.64 -15.26 -9.74
C ASP A 312 8.05 -15.35 -11.15
N LYS A 313 8.88 -15.68 -12.14
CA LYS A 313 8.53 -15.71 -13.56
C LYS A 313 7.43 -16.74 -13.90
N ASP A 314 7.26 -17.76 -13.04
CA ASP A 314 6.31 -18.84 -13.22
C ASP A 314 4.96 -18.51 -12.55
N MET A 315 4.83 -17.37 -11.87
CA MET A 315 3.55 -16.77 -11.53
C MET A 315 2.88 -16.23 -12.81
N ASP A 316 1.57 -16.37 -12.89
CA ASP A 316 0.82 -16.00 -14.09
C ASP A 316 -0.14 -14.85 -13.83
N LEU A 317 -0.42 -14.06 -14.85
CA LEU A 317 -1.33 -12.92 -14.91
C LEU A 317 -1.10 -11.91 -13.76
N TRP A 318 -1.72 -12.12 -12.59
CA TRP A 318 -1.76 -11.21 -11.46
C TRP A 318 -2.14 -11.95 -10.17
N GLY A 319 -1.69 -11.44 -9.02
CA GLY A 319 -2.13 -11.84 -7.68
C GLY A 319 -1.13 -12.71 -6.95
N GLY A 320 -0.90 -12.38 -5.67
CA GLY A 320 0.06 -13.06 -4.79
C GLY A 320 1.51 -12.56 -4.93
N GLU A 321 1.88 -11.91 -6.03
CA GLU A 321 3.24 -11.41 -6.27
C GLU A 321 3.66 -10.32 -5.27
N ASN A 322 2.72 -9.51 -4.84
CA ASN A 322 2.94 -8.44 -3.87
C ASN A 322 3.28 -9.00 -2.48
N VAL A 323 2.57 -10.02 -2.03
CA VAL A 323 2.85 -10.70 -0.76
C VAL A 323 4.16 -11.47 -0.86
N GLU A 324 4.39 -12.21 -1.96
CA GLU A 324 5.63 -12.93 -2.22
C GLU A 324 6.84 -12.01 -2.13
N LEU A 325 6.82 -10.89 -2.86
CA LEU A 325 7.93 -9.94 -2.87
C LEU A 325 8.12 -9.29 -1.50
N SER A 326 7.03 -8.98 -0.78
CA SER A 326 7.10 -8.41 0.58
C SER A 326 7.77 -9.37 1.57
N LEU A 327 7.38 -10.64 1.57
CA LEU A 327 8.02 -11.69 2.38
C LEU A 327 9.50 -11.82 2.04
N ARG A 328 9.83 -11.87 0.77
CA ARG A 328 11.22 -12.00 0.29
C ARG A 328 12.08 -10.80 0.68
N ILE A 329 11.59 -9.58 0.54
CA ILE A 329 12.29 -8.37 1.00
C ILE A 329 12.66 -8.52 2.47
N TRP A 330 11.68 -8.76 3.34
CA TRP A 330 11.90 -8.83 4.77
C TRP A 330 12.76 -10.02 5.19
N MET A 331 12.41 -11.22 4.74
CA MET A 331 13.08 -12.44 5.15
C MET A 331 14.52 -12.52 4.63
N CYS A 332 14.83 -11.86 3.52
CA CYS A 332 16.17 -11.88 2.91
C CYS A 332 17.01 -10.63 3.25
N GLY A 333 16.65 -9.87 4.29
CA GLY A 333 17.50 -8.84 4.89
C GLY A 333 17.28 -7.43 4.32
N GLY A 334 16.23 -7.19 3.56
CA GLY A 334 15.79 -5.85 3.16
C GLY A 334 14.80 -5.21 4.12
N GLN A 335 14.27 -4.07 3.72
CA GLN A 335 13.29 -3.31 4.49
C GLN A 335 12.18 -2.81 3.57
N LEU A 336 10.96 -2.70 4.10
CA LEU A 336 9.79 -2.20 3.37
C LEU A 336 9.08 -1.12 4.17
N PHE A 337 8.94 0.08 3.58
CA PHE A 337 8.28 1.21 4.23
C PHE A 337 7.23 1.86 3.32
N ILE A 338 6.21 2.43 3.97
CA ILE A 338 5.32 3.41 3.35
C ILE A 338 5.80 4.80 3.78
N LEU A 339 5.95 5.70 2.81
CA LEU A 339 6.44 7.06 3.03
C LEU A 339 5.29 8.08 2.93
N PRO A 340 4.76 8.61 4.06
CA PRO A 340 3.57 9.47 4.05
C PRO A 340 3.75 10.80 3.31
N CYS A 341 4.99 11.26 3.14
CA CYS A 341 5.28 12.48 2.37
C CYS A 341 5.35 12.25 0.84
N SER A 342 5.33 11.00 0.40
CA SER A 342 5.10 10.63 -0.99
C SER A 342 3.64 10.23 -1.15
N ARG A 343 2.90 10.91 -2.02
CA ARG A 343 1.48 10.66 -2.26
C ARG A 343 1.21 10.36 -3.72
N VAL A 344 0.43 9.33 -3.98
CA VAL A 344 -0.02 8.97 -5.35
C VAL A 344 -1.47 8.52 -5.27
N GLY A 345 -2.33 9.15 -6.07
CA GLY A 345 -3.72 8.73 -6.25
C GLY A 345 -3.80 7.51 -7.16
N HIS A 346 -4.60 6.52 -6.79
CA HIS A 346 -4.84 5.31 -7.55
C HIS A 346 -6.35 5.13 -7.75
N VAL A 347 -6.79 4.87 -8.99
CA VAL A 347 -8.20 4.62 -9.28
C VAL A 347 -8.60 3.25 -8.74
N THR A 348 -9.63 3.23 -7.88
CA THR A 348 -10.16 1.99 -7.30
C THR A 348 -11.02 1.24 -8.31
N LYS A 349 -10.38 0.66 -9.34
CA LYS A 349 -11.10 -0.05 -10.40
C LYS A 349 -11.90 -1.25 -9.89
N ILE A 350 -13.10 -1.42 -10.44
CA ILE A 350 -13.91 -2.61 -10.23
C ILE A 350 -13.56 -3.61 -11.33
N HIS A 351 -12.90 -4.71 -10.95
CA HIS A 351 -12.62 -5.81 -11.87
C HIS A 351 -13.63 -6.94 -11.71
N ASP A 352 -14.06 -7.51 -12.83
CA ASP A 352 -14.82 -8.77 -12.80
C ASP A 352 -13.88 -9.93 -12.43
N SER A 353 -13.89 -10.29 -11.15
CA SER A 353 -13.09 -11.38 -10.59
C SER A 353 -13.62 -12.78 -10.97
N ASN A 354 -14.59 -12.89 -11.87
CA ASN A 354 -15.24 -14.16 -12.21
C ASN A 354 -14.57 -14.94 -13.34
N ASP A 355 -13.59 -14.35 -14.02
CA ASP A 355 -12.83 -15.04 -15.06
C ASP A 355 -12.17 -16.33 -14.50
N PRO A 356 -12.50 -17.52 -15.03
CA PRO A 356 -11.92 -18.78 -14.58
C PRO A 356 -10.40 -18.86 -14.76
N ALA A 357 -9.85 -18.25 -15.83
CA ALA A 357 -8.41 -18.22 -16.08
C ALA A 357 -7.70 -17.39 -14.99
N PHE A 358 -8.27 -16.26 -14.62
CA PHE A 358 -7.77 -15.41 -13.54
C PHE A 358 -7.81 -16.14 -12.18
N LYS A 359 -8.93 -16.78 -11.82
CA LYS A 359 -9.05 -17.57 -10.59
C LYS A 359 -8.03 -18.71 -10.51
N LYS A 360 -7.80 -19.38 -11.63
CA LYS A 360 -6.80 -20.45 -11.73
C LYS A 360 -5.39 -19.89 -11.51
N ALA A 361 -5.03 -18.82 -12.20
CA ALA A 361 -3.72 -18.17 -12.08
C ALA A 361 -3.48 -17.72 -10.63
N LEU A 362 -4.43 -16.99 -10.03
CA LEU A 362 -4.36 -16.56 -8.63
C LEU A 362 -4.14 -17.74 -7.67
N SER A 363 -4.90 -18.82 -7.83
CA SER A 363 -4.77 -20.01 -6.98
C SER A 363 -3.37 -20.63 -7.08
N GLN A 364 -2.84 -20.76 -8.30
CA GLN A 364 -1.49 -21.27 -8.52
C GLN A 364 -0.41 -20.34 -7.94
N ASN A 365 -0.55 -19.04 -8.14
CA ASN A 365 0.37 -18.03 -7.59
C ASN A 365 0.42 -18.10 -6.07
N LEU A 366 -0.75 -18.11 -5.39
CA LEU A 366 -0.82 -18.20 -3.94
C LEU A 366 -0.16 -19.48 -3.41
N LEU A 367 -0.38 -20.63 -4.07
CA LEU A 367 0.26 -21.88 -3.69
C LEU A 367 1.79 -21.83 -3.83
N ARG A 368 2.31 -21.12 -4.83
CA ARG A 368 3.77 -20.91 -4.98
C ARG A 368 4.32 -20.12 -3.79
N VAL A 369 3.60 -19.09 -3.33
CA VAL A 369 3.96 -18.33 -2.12
C VAL A 369 3.95 -19.25 -0.89
N VAL A 370 2.86 -19.98 -0.69
CA VAL A 370 2.67 -20.88 0.45
C VAL A 370 3.80 -21.90 0.56
N HIS A 371 4.11 -22.60 -0.53
CA HIS A 371 5.10 -23.66 -0.52
C HIS A 371 6.56 -23.17 -0.52
N THR A 372 6.80 -21.90 -0.89
CA THR A 372 8.14 -21.32 -0.86
C THR A 372 8.44 -20.60 0.45
N TRP A 373 7.47 -19.90 1.06
CA TRP A 373 7.76 -18.91 2.09
C TRP A 373 7.14 -19.19 3.47
N LEU A 374 6.01 -19.92 3.57
CA LEU A 374 5.27 -20.05 4.83
C LEU A 374 5.79 -21.16 5.76
N ASP A 375 6.77 -21.93 5.35
CA ASP A 375 7.36 -23.03 6.12
C ASP A 375 6.28 -23.96 6.70
N GLU A 376 6.28 -24.24 7.99
CA GLU A 376 5.28 -25.03 8.74
C GLU A 376 3.92 -24.34 8.83
N TYR A 377 3.86 -23.01 8.65
CA TYR A 377 2.61 -22.24 8.75
C TYR A 377 1.67 -22.38 7.55
N LYS A 378 2.05 -23.12 6.52
CA LYS A 378 1.22 -23.40 5.36
C LYS A 378 -0.16 -24.00 5.70
N ASP A 379 -0.28 -24.70 6.81
CA ASP A 379 -1.53 -25.30 7.25
C ASP A 379 -2.56 -24.23 7.65
N ASN A 380 -2.14 -23.07 8.16
CA ASN A 380 -3.02 -21.92 8.40
C ASN A 380 -3.68 -21.41 7.10
N PHE A 381 -2.94 -21.40 5.98
CA PHE A 381 -3.51 -21.08 4.68
C PHE A 381 -4.53 -22.13 4.24
N PHE A 382 -4.21 -23.41 4.37
CA PHE A 382 -5.10 -24.48 3.95
C PHE A 382 -6.36 -24.61 4.81
N LEU A 383 -6.35 -24.12 6.06
CA LEU A 383 -7.58 -23.98 6.85
C LEU A 383 -8.54 -22.94 6.24
N GLN A 384 -8.02 -21.86 5.69
CA GLN A 384 -8.83 -20.84 5.03
C GLN A 384 -9.24 -21.26 3.60
N ARG A 385 -8.39 -22.02 2.91
CA ARG A 385 -8.58 -22.43 1.51
C ARG A 385 -8.37 -23.94 1.32
N PRO A 386 -9.18 -24.80 1.96
CA PRO A 386 -8.97 -26.26 1.95
C PRO A 386 -9.03 -26.87 0.54
N HIS A 387 -9.81 -26.28 -0.36
CA HIS A 387 -9.94 -26.73 -1.75
C HIS A 387 -8.66 -26.59 -2.57
N LEU A 388 -7.69 -25.76 -2.12
CA LEU A 388 -6.41 -25.58 -2.82
C LEU A 388 -5.35 -26.61 -2.43
N LYS A 389 -5.57 -27.42 -1.39
CA LYS A 389 -4.56 -28.35 -0.85
C LYS A 389 -4.00 -29.35 -1.90
N TYR A 390 -4.79 -29.67 -2.91
CA TYR A 390 -4.42 -30.65 -3.96
C TYR A 390 -4.29 -30.01 -5.34
N VAL A 391 -4.28 -28.70 -5.44
CA VAL A 391 -4.11 -27.98 -6.71
C VAL A 391 -2.62 -27.90 -7.05
N SER A 392 -2.29 -28.15 -8.33
CA SER A 392 -0.91 -28.03 -8.81
C SER A 392 -0.46 -26.57 -8.89
N TYR A 393 0.77 -26.29 -8.44
CA TYR A 393 1.42 -24.97 -8.46
C TYR A 393 2.69 -24.93 -9.32
N GLY A 394 2.97 -26.00 -10.05
CA GLY A 394 4.15 -26.09 -10.91
C GLY A 394 5.45 -26.31 -10.13
N ASN A 395 6.58 -26.06 -10.81
CA ASN A 395 7.90 -26.23 -10.20
C ASN A 395 8.33 -24.96 -9.45
N ILE A 396 8.68 -25.09 -8.16
CA ILE A 396 9.19 -24.01 -7.31
C ILE A 396 10.67 -24.15 -6.96
N SER A 397 11.37 -25.13 -7.53
CA SER A 397 12.78 -25.44 -7.17
C SER A 397 13.69 -24.21 -7.31
N GLU A 398 13.49 -23.40 -8.35
CA GLU A 398 14.24 -22.15 -8.54
C GLU A 398 14.03 -21.17 -7.39
N ARG A 399 12.79 -21.02 -6.90
CA ARG A 399 12.47 -20.11 -5.79
C ARG A 399 13.00 -20.62 -4.45
N VAL A 400 12.93 -21.90 -4.21
CA VAL A 400 13.52 -22.54 -3.03
C VAL A 400 15.03 -22.38 -3.01
N GLU A 401 15.68 -22.57 -4.16
CA GLU A 401 17.14 -22.38 -4.28
C GLU A 401 17.54 -20.91 -4.14
N LEU A 402 16.76 -19.98 -4.72
CA LEU A 402 16.92 -18.54 -4.52
C LEU A 402 16.86 -18.17 -3.03
N ARG A 403 15.83 -18.67 -2.31
CA ARG A 403 15.68 -18.44 -0.88
C ARG A 403 16.91 -18.90 -0.08
N LYS A 404 17.43 -20.08 -0.39
CA LYS A 404 18.67 -20.62 0.24
C LYS A 404 19.89 -19.75 -0.09
N ARG A 405 20.08 -19.41 -1.36
CA ARG A 405 21.22 -18.60 -1.81
C ARG A 405 21.25 -17.21 -1.17
N LEU A 406 20.10 -16.58 -0.97
CA LEU A 406 19.97 -15.29 -0.31
C LEU A 406 20.11 -15.38 1.22
N GLY A 407 20.17 -16.58 1.79
CA GLY A 407 20.26 -16.77 3.24
C GLY A 407 19.07 -16.25 4.01
N CYS A 408 17.87 -16.40 3.44
CA CYS A 408 16.65 -15.81 3.99
C CYS A 408 16.26 -16.45 5.32
N LYS A 409 15.68 -15.65 6.20
CA LYS A 409 15.12 -16.06 7.50
C LYS A 409 13.90 -16.96 7.33
N SER A 410 13.46 -17.60 8.43
CA SER A 410 12.22 -18.39 8.47
C SER A 410 10.98 -17.50 8.48
N PHE A 411 9.83 -18.08 8.18
CA PHE A 411 8.55 -17.39 8.32
C PHE A 411 8.21 -17.10 9.79
N GLN A 412 8.65 -17.97 10.73
CA GLN A 412 8.56 -17.68 12.16
C GLN A 412 9.28 -16.37 12.52
N TRP A 413 10.52 -16.19 12.00
CA TRP A 413 11.23 -14.92 12.21
C TRP A 413 10.43 -13.72 11.67
N TYR A 414 9.76 -13.87 10.52
CA TYR A 414 8.90 -12.82 9.96
C TYR A 414 7.74 -12.48 10.88
N LEU A 415 7.07 -13.49 11.43
CA LEU A 415 5.99 -13.29 12.42
C LEU A 415 6.52 -12.54 13.65
N ASP A 416 7.62 -13.01 14.23
CA ASP A 416 8.16 -12.44 15.48
C ASP A 416 8.66 -10.99 15.33
N ASN A 417 9.20 -10.63 14.15
CA ASN A 417 9.94 -9.37 13.97
C ASN A 417 9.24 -8.35 13.08
N ILE A 418 8.35 -8.80 12.18
CA ILE A 418 7.74 -7.95 11.16
C ILE A 418 6.23 -7.85 11.34
N PHE A 419 5.54 -8.97 11.56
CA PHE A 419 4.09 -9.01 11.60
C PHE A 419 3.55 -9.89 12.73
N PRO A 420 3.85 -9.55 14.01
CA PRO A 420 3.39 -10.32 15.16
C PRO A 420 1.87 -10.32 15.32
N GLU A 421 1.15 -9.40 14.67
CA GLU A 421 -0.31 -9.35 14.71
C GLU A 421 -0.98 -10.42 13.82
N LEU A 422 -0.22 -11.11 12.97
CA LEU A 422 -0.71 -12.26 12.22
C LEU A 422 -0.64 -13.51 13.10
N GLU A 423 -1.58 -13.64 14.04
CA GLU A 423 -1.63 -14.76 14.96
C GLU A 423 -1.91 -16.08 14.23
N PRO A 424 -1.12 -17.15 14.45
CA PRO A 424 -1.39 -18.47 13.87
C PRO A 424 -2.75 -19.02 14.29
N ILE A 425 -3.45 -19.64 13.35
CA ILE A 425 -4.71 -20.34 13.61
C ILE A 425 -4.42 -21.74 14.15
N VAL A 426 -3.34 -22.35 13.65
CA VAL A 426 -2.83 -23.65 14.06
C VAL A 426 -1.51 -23.43 14.78
N HIS A 427 -1.44 -23.89 16.05
CA HIS A 427 -0.18 -23.93 16.77
C HIS A 427 0.69 -25.05 16.19
N THR A 428 2.00 -24.80 16.06
CA THR A 428 2.94 -25.85 15.67
C THR A 428 3.07 -26.89 16.79
N ASP A 429 3.37 -28.15 16.44
CA ASP A 429 3.53 -29.25 17.40
C ASP A 429 4.53 -28.92 18.55
N GLU A 430 5.50 -28.04 18.30
CA GLU A 430 6.45 -27.58 19.32
C GLU A 430 5.82 -26.58 20.30
N GLU A 431 4.96 -25.69 19.84
CA GLU A 431 4.23 -24.76 20.74
C GLU A 431 3.20 -25.51 21.57
N GLU A 432 2.53 -26.51 21.00
CA GLU A 432 1.60 -27.37 21.71
C GLU A 432 2.31 -28.18 22.81
N LYS A 433 3.50 -28.74 22.52
CA LYS A 433 4.35 -29.40 23.51
C LYS A 433 4.84 -28.45 24.60
N ASN A 434 5.27 -27.25 24.25
CA ASN A 434 5.70 -26.24 25.22
C ASN A 434 4.54 -25.75 26.07
N HIS A 435 3.35 -25.59 25.51
CA HIS A 435 2.14 -25.19 26.24
C HIS A 435 1.67 -26.27 27.20
N LEU A 436 1.77 -27.56 26.80
CA LEU A 436 1.49 -28.70 27.66
C LEU A 436 2.52 -28.84 28.80
N LEU A 437 3.81 -28.58 28.51
CA LEU A 437 4.87 -28.57 29.53
C LEU A 437 4.68 -27.45 30.56
N ILE A 438 4.23 -26.26 30.15
CA ILE A 438 3.95 -25.12 31.03
C ILE A 438 2.71 -25.41 31.91
N LYS A 439 1.72 -26.13 31.39
CA LYS A 439 0.53 -26.55 32.16
C LYS A 439 0.73 -27.78 33.07
N GLY A 440 1.89 -28.42 33.00
CA GLY A 440 2.20 -29.62 33.79
C GLY A 440 1.41 -30.85 33.36
N GLU A 441 0.82 -30.86 32.19
CA GLU A 441 0.13 -32.01 31.60
C GLU A 441 1.15 -32.96 30.98
N LYS A 442 1.07 -34.26 31.31
CA LYS A 442 1.97 -35.27 30.74
C LYS A 442 1.69 -35.41 29.25
N VAL A 443 2.71 -35.18 28.43
CA VAL A 443 2.68 -35.48 27.00
C VAL A 443 2.46 -36.98 26.83
N PRO A 444 1.48 -37.46 26.06
CA PRO A 444 1.22 -38.86 25.81
C PRO A 444 2.35 -39.55 25.08
#